data_e3f5eb23b05e1f65885cedd74e59fa3b
#
_entry.id   e3f5eb23b05e1f65885cedd74e59fa3b
#
_cell.length_a   1.000
_cell.length_b   1.000
_cell.length_c   1.000
_cell.angle_alpha   90.00
_cell.angle_beta   90.00
_cell.angle_gamma   90.00
#
_symmetry.space_group_name_H-M   'P 1'
#
loop_
_entity.id
_entity.type
_entity.pdbx_description
1 polymer ?
#
loop_
_entity_poly.entity_id
_entity_poly.type
_entity_poly.pdbx_seq_one_letter_code
_entity_poly.pdbx_strand_id
1 'polypeptide(L)'
;YVQQMDDGEVVATLGPDDCFDGRSLVAGRVSSRFVAAQEVVAYQLARQTVIELIASNATFGALLFADLGHKLSVLAERQQPRELPSLSLSRVGEAFLRPVHSVDAATDILSVVRLMREQRTSSVVVLDAVGGRKGIFSRTLLQQAILDGRPLQTMPVGDWARYPLIEIRSTELLGDAMATMLRHRIHRLVVEEGGQMLGVLEALDLLSYLSNQSHIVTLQIEQARDLDSLASAAAQITKVIALLFRSGSRVELIARLVQQLNARLFERAWQLIAPPDLVANSCLFVMGSEGRGEQLLKTDQDNGLILRDGYEPPADLPAICERFSAALGVFGYPPCPGGIMLSNPAWRRTAQDFAATLREWVWQPGGDNLMHLAIFMDAHAVAGDAALLAQVSDSLHQLATDNDALLGRFAAAIDAFEAHAGWLSKLFSLGETPPPLHLKKAGLFPLVHGVRSLALAHQVRATSTAARVQALVGLGALSPGEGEDLAEALHVFMALKLKAGLAEQEQARPVSGTVVVQQLSSLDRDLLKDALGVVKRFQQLLRTRFHLGAL
;
A
#
# COMPACT_ATOMS: atom_id res chain seq x y z
N TYR A 1 35.43 8.99 -8.95
CA TYR A 1 34.44 7.95 -9.27
C TYR A 1 34.02 7.19 -8.03
N VAL A 2 32.73 6.88 -7.94
CA VAL A 2 32.14 6.06 -6.87
C VAL A 2 31.64 4.75 -7.49
N GLN A 3 32.00 3.63 -6.90
CA GLN A 3 31.53 2.31 -7.33
C GLN A 3 30.36 1.87 -6.44
N GLN A 4 29.26 1.50 -7.07
CA GLN A 4 28.16 0.83 -6.40
C GLN A 4 28.46 -0.67 -6.38
N MET A 5 28.48 -1.23 -5.17
CA MET A 5 28.77 -2.64 -4.92
C MET A 5 27.50 -3.37 -4.53
N ASP A 6 27.29 -4.55 -5.11
CA ASP A 6 26.25 -5.48 -4.72
C ASP A 6 26.86 -6.88 -4.67
N ASP A 7 26.70 -7.60 -3.56
CA ASP A 7 27.30 -8.92 -3.30
C ASP A 7 28.82 -9.02 -3.59
N GLY A 8 29.54 -7.90 -3.40
CA GLY A 8 30.99 -7.84 -3.62
C GLY A 8 31.42 -7.54 -5.06
N GLU A 9 30.50 -7.45 -6.01
CA GLU A 9 30.76 -7.08 -7.40
C GLU A 9 30.42 -5.60 -7.67
N VAL A 10 31.16 -4.98 -8.58
CA VAL A 10 30.89 -3.62 -9.06
C VAL A 10 29.73 -3.66 -10.05
N VAL A 11 28.56 -3.17 -9.63
CA VAL A 11 27.37 -3.12 -10.49
C VAL A 11 27.24 -1.81 -11.28
N ALA A 12 27.82 -0.73 -10.80
CA ALA A 12 27.87 0.56 -11.49
C ALA A 12 29.09 1.38 -11.06
N THR A 13 29.61 2.21 -11.98
CA THR A 13 30.61 3.24 -11.68
C THR A 13 30.00 4.60 -11.99
N LEU A 14 30.01 5.49 -11.01
CA LEU A 14 29.40 6.81 -11.02
C LEU A 14 30.50 7.85 -11.15
N GLY A 15 30.29 8.82 -12.04
CA GLY A 15 31.24 9.88 -12.35
C GLY A 15 30.89 11.22 -11.70
N PRO A 16 31.59 12.29 -12.11
CA PRO A 16 31.21 13.65 -11.74
C PRO A 16 29.78 13.97 -12.17
N ASP A 17 29.07 14.72 -11.33
CA ASP A 17 27.66 15.16 -11.50
C ASP A 17 26.61 14.02 -11.44
N ASP A 18 27.02 12.79 -11.13
CA ASP A 18 26.10 11.68 -10.88
C ASP A 18 25.55 11.74 -9.45
N CYS A 19 24.26 11.38 -9.32
CA CYS A 19 23.64 11.14 -8.02
C CYS A 19 23.71 9.65 -7.67
N PHE A 20 23.97 9.32 -6.41
CA PHE A 20 23.95 7.94 -5.92
C PHE A 20 23.06 7.80 -4.69
N ASP A 21 22.69 6.57 -4.37
CA ASP A 21 21.76 6.23 -3.29
C ASP A 21 20.32 6.77 -3.49
N GLY A 22 19.94 7.12 -4.71
CA GLY A 22 18.57 7.56 -5.01
C GLY A 22 17.47 6.53 -4.67
N ARG A 23 17.82 5.24 -4.59
CA ARG A 23 16.91 4.18 -4.14
C ARG A 23 16.54 4.31 -2.67
N SER A 24 17.44 4.79 -1.84
CA SER A 24 17.14 5.00 -0.40
C SER A 24 16.11 6.09 -0.16
N LEU A 25 15.95 7.03 -1.09
CA LEU A 25 14.87 8.03 -1.06
C LEU A 25 13.49 7.38 -1.14
N VAL A 26 13.35 6.34 -1.96
CA VAL A 26 12.09 5.61 -2.16
C VAL A 26 11.94 4.52 -1.11
N ALA A 27 12.99 3.73 -0.88
CA ALA A 27 12.98 2.58 0.02
C ALA A 27 13.11 2.96 1.52
N GLY A 28 13.56 4.17 1.83
CA GLY A 28 13.80 4.63 3.20
C GLY A 28 15.01 4.01 3.88
N ARG A 29 15.79 3.19 3.15
CA ARG A 29 17.02 2.54 3.64
C ARG A 29 18.05 2.41 2.53
N VAL A 30 19.35 2.36 2.90
CA VAL A 30 20.45 2.10 1.96
C VAL A 30 20.37 0.64 1.51
N SER A 31 20.27 0.44 0.20
CA SER A 31 20.16 -0.90 -0.42
C SER A 31 21.46 -1.39 -1.06
N SER A 32 22.47 -0.53 -1.19
CA SER A 32 23.73 -0.86 -1.85
C SER A 32 24.89 -0.23 -1.10
N ARG A 33 26.06 -0.84 -1.18
CA ARG A 33 27.30 -0.28 -0.67
C ARG A 33 27.95 0.59 -1.74
N PHE A 34 28.32 1.82 -1.38
CA PHE A 34 29.04 2.73 -2.27
C PHE A 34 30.48 2.87 -1.80
N VAL A 35 31.45 2.70 -2.69
CA VAL A 35 32.88 2.73 -2.40
C VAL A 35 33.54 3.77 -3.30
N ALA A 36 34.27 4.72 -2.71
CA ALA A 36 35.07 5.67 -3.45
C ALA A 36 36.25 4.94 -4.11
N ALA A 37 36.31 4.95 -5.45
CA ALA A 37 37.41 4.36 -6.21
C ALA A 37 38.66 5.28 -6.27
N GLN A 38 38.48 6.55 -5.95
CA GLN A 38 39.51 7.59 -5.84
C GLN A 38 39.02 8.68 -4.87
N GLU A 39 39.78 9.72 -4.64
CA GLU A 39 39.34 10.85 -3.82
C GLU A 39 38.07 11.46 -4.42
N VAL A 40 37.03 11.58 -3.59
CA VAL A 40 35.69 12.04 -3.99
C VAL A 40 35.18 13.11 -3.03
N VAL A 41 34.68 14.21 -3.60
CA VAL A 41 33.87 15.19 -2.88
C VAL A 41 32.41 14.99 -3.27
N ALA A 42 31.54 14.76 -2.29
CA ALA A 42 30.11 14.54 -2.52
C ALA A 42 29.27 15.44 -1.60
N TYR A 43 28.12 15.91 -2.10
CA TYR A 43 27.15 16.65 -1.32
C TYR A 43 26.07 15.70 -0.81
N GLN A 44 25.85 15.69 0.49
CA GLN A 44 24.80 14.91 1.11
C GLN A 44 23.53 15.75 1.24
N LEU A 45 22.44 15.25 0.67
CA LEU A 45 21.10 15.86 0.82
C LEU A 45 20.26 15.00 1.75
N ALA A 46 19.70 15.60 2.79
CA ALA A 46 18.75 14.92 3.66
C ALA A 46 17.46 14.61 2.89
N ARG A 47 16.85 13.44 3.17
CA ARG A 47 15.62 12.99 2.52
C ARG A 47 14.52 14.05 2.54
N GLN A 48 14.32 14.71 3.70
CA GLN A 48 13.30 15.74 3.85
C GLN A 48 13.57 16.93 2.91
N THR A 49 14.81 17.38 2.82
CA THR A 49 15.23 18.46 1.91
C THR A 49 14.98 18.08 0.44
N VAL A 50 15.23 16.82 0.07
CA VAL A 50 14.96 16.36 -1.30
C VAL A 50 13.45 16.35 -1.60
N ILE A 51 12.61 15.92 -0.64
CA ILE A 51 11.15 15.97 -0.79
C ILE A 51 10.66 17.41 -0.96
N GLU A 52 11.18 18.35 -0.19
CA GLU A 52 10.85 19.77 -0.29
C GLU A 52 11.32 20.38 -1.62
N LEU A 53 12.50 20.01 -2.10
CA LEU A 53 13.01 20.42 -3.41
C LEU A 53 12.17 19.86 -4.56
N ILE A 54 11.73 18.63 -4.48
CA ILE A 54 10.81 18.03 -5.47
C ILE A 54 9.49 18.80 -5.50
N ALA A 55 8.95 19.15 -4.34
CA ALA A 55 7.68 19.87 -4.22
C ALA A 55 7.78 21.33 -4.70
N SER A 56 8.93 22.00 -4.47
CA SER A 56 9.11 23.41 -4.78
C SER A 56 9.75 23.68 -6.15
N ASN A 57 10.46 22.69 -6.72
CA ASN A 57 11.20 22.82 -7.98
C ASN A 57 10.90 21.67 -8.93
N ALA A 58 9.97 21.91 -9.86
CA ALA A 58 9.56 20.90 -10.84
C ALA A 58 10.72 20.39 -11.72
N THR A 59 11.72 21.23 -11.98
CA THR A 59 12.91 20.84 -12.76
C THR A 59 13.81 19.89 -11.98
N PHE A 60 14.01 20.15 -10.71
CA PHE A 60 14.76 19.25 -9.82
C PHE A 60 14.09 17.89 -9.70
N GLY A 61 12.77 17.89 -9.47
CA GLY A 61 11.99 16.65 -9.44
C GLY A 61 12.11 15.85 -10.73
N ALA A 62 11.99 16.50 -11.88
CA ALA A 62 12.09 15.87 -13.19
C ALA A 62 13.50 15.29 -13.46
N LEU A 63 14.56 16.00 -13.11
CA LEU A 63 15.95 15.53 -13.26
C LEU A 63 16.23 14.33 -12.35
N LEU A 64 15.80 14.39 -11.10
CA LEU A 64 15.98 13.29 -10.15
C LEU A 64 15.24 12.02 -10.60
N PHE A 65 14.00 12.15 -11.09
CA PHE A 65 13.23 11.02 -11.60
C PHE A 65 13.78 10.50 -12.94
N ALA A 66 14.32 11.36 -13.78
CA ALA A 66 15.00 10.94 -15.01
C ALA A 66 16.28 10.11 -14.71
N ASP A 67 17.06 10.52 -13.73
CA ASP A 67 18.24 9.79 -13.27
C ASP A 67 17.88 8.43 -12.65
N LEU A 68 16.85 8.39 -11.79
CA LEU A 68 16.30 7.16 -11.23
C LEU A 68 15.76 6.22 -12.33
N GLY A 69 15.05 6.76 -13.31
CA GLY A 69 14.51 6.02 -14.46
C GLY A 69 15.62 5.42 -15.33
N HIS A 70 16.68 6.18 -15.59
CA HIS A 70 17.83 5.68 -16.36
C HIS A 70 18.54 4.53 -15.62
N LYS A 71 18.75 4.66 -14.31
CA LYS A 71 19.40 3.60 -13.50
C LYS A 71 18.51 2.35 -13.39
N LEU A 72 17.20 2.49 -13.42
CA LEU A 72 16.26 1.37 -13.49
C LEU A 72 16.23 0.70 -14.87
N SER A 73 16.39 1.46 -15.97
CA SER A 73 16.40 0.89 -17.32
C SER A 73 17.67 0.08 -17.61
N VAL A 74 18.83 0.53 -17.13
CA VAL A 74 20.11 -0.20 -17.25
C VAL A 74 20.07 -1.53 -16.49
N LEU A 75 19.31 -1.61 -15.38
CA LEU A 75 19.07 -2.85 -14.65
C LEU A 75 18.04 -3.76 -15.33
N ALA A 76 17.06 -3.18 -16.02
CA ALA A 76 16.06 -3.94 -16.79
C ALA A 76 16.67 -4.57 -18.06
N GLU A 77 17.70 -3.95 -18.67
CA GLU A 77 18.40 -4.51 -19.82
C GLU A 77 19.28 -5.73 -19.48
N ARG A 78 19.66 -5.90 -18.22
CA ARG A 78 20.43 -7.07 -17.74
C ARG A 78 19.56 -8.23 -17.24
N GLN A 79 18.26 -8.01 -17.02
CA GLN A 79 17.29 -9.04 -16.67
C GLN A 79 16.21 -9.11 -17.75
N GLN A 80 15.96 -10.30 -18.28
CA GLN A 80 15.01 -10.57 -19.37
C GLN A 80 13.64 -9.87 -19.17
N PRO A 81 12.91 -9.52 -20.28
CA PRO A 81 11.70 -8.70 -20.24
C PRO A 81 10.51 -9.47 -19.69
N ARG A 82 10.38 -9.48 -18.37
CA ARG A 82 9.17 -9.90 -17.67
C ARG A 82 9.02 -9.01 -16.45
N GLU A 83 8.25 -7.94 -16.53
CA GLU A 83 7.60 -7.27 -15.40
C GLU A 83 7.38 -5.75 -15.62
N LEU A 84 6.53 -5.43 -16.59
CA LEU A 84 5.74 -4.18 -16.61
C LEU A 84 4.27 -4.50 -16.94
N PRO A 85 3.56 -5.37 -16.17
CA PRO A 85 2.23 -5.79 -16.58
C PRO A 85 1.07 -4.90 -16.14
N SER A 86 1.23 -3.92 -15.28
CA SER A 86 0.10 -3.21 -14.68
C SER A 86 -0.23 -1.85 -15.30
N LEU A 87 0.75 -1.12 -15.80
CA LEU A 87 0.53 -0.06 -16.78
C LEU A 87 0.09 -0.65 -18.13
N SER A 88 0.24 -1.96 -18.29
CA SER A 88 -0.09 -2.77 -19.46
C SER A 88 -1.58 -3.04 -19.63
N LEU A 89 -2.46 -2.62 -18.73
CA LEU A 89 -3.90 -2.91 -18.84
C LEU A 89 -4.78 -1.69 -19.00
N SER A 90 -4.32 -0.49 -18.61
CA SER A 90 -5.06 0.75 -18.81
C SER A 90 -4.59 1.46 -20.06
N ARG A 91 -5.54 1.91 -20.86
CA ARG A 91 -5.27 2.58 -22.14
C ARG A 91 -5.01 4.07 -21.92
N VAL A 92 -4.20 4.64 -22.79
CA VAL A 92 -3.87 6.09 -22.79
C VAL A 92 -5.14 6.95 -22.86
N GLY A 93 -6.15 6.53 -23.65
CA GLY A 93 -7.42 7.24 -23.75
C GLY A 93 -8.28 7.24 -22.47
N GLU A 94 -7.97 6.40 -21.48
CA GLU A 94 -8.65 6.36 -20.18
C GLU A 94 -8.04 7.34 -19.16
N ALA A 95 -6.87 7.90 -19.45
CA ALA A 95 -6.22 8.89 -18.61
C ALA A 95 -6.80 10.30 -18.82
N PHE A 96 -6.56 11.18 -17.85
CA PHE A 96 -6.88 12.59 -18.03
C PHE A 96 -5.96 13.20 -19.09
N LEU A 97 -6.56 13.69 -20.18
CA LEU A 97 -5.85 14.37 -21.26
C LEU A 97 -6.12 15.87 -21.18
N ARG A 98 -5.05 16.66 -21.20
CA ARG A 98 -5.15 18.11 -21.27
C ARG A 98 -5.51 18.56 -22.69
N PRO A 99 -6.23 19.68 -22.88
CA PRO A 99 -6.52 20.18 -24.21
C PRO A 99 -5.23 20.40 -25.00
N VAL A 100 -5.24 19.98 -26.29
CA VAL A 100 -4.15 20.29 -27.23
C VAL A 100 -4.41 21.63 -27.86
N HIS A 101 -3.40 22.48 -27.92
CA HIS A 101 -3.41 23.75 -28.64
C HIS A 101 -2.36 23.70 -29.74
N SER A 102 -2.75 24.13 -30.94
CA SER A 102 -1.86 24.13 -32.10
C SER A 102 -1.72 25.55 -32.67
N VAL A 103 -0.56 25.82 -33.26
CA VAL A 103 -0.23 27.07 -33.94
C VAL A 103 0.49 26.76 -35.23
N ASP A 104 0.42 27.67 -36.22
CA ASP A 104 1.20 27.60 -37.43
C ASP A 104 2.69 27.88 -37.13
N ALA A 105 3.60 27.22 -37.85
CA ALA A 105 5.03 27.41 -37.71
C ALA A 105 5.51 28.85 -37.96
N ALA A 106 4.79 29.62 -38.75
CA ALA A 106 5.08 31.03 -39.04
C ALA A 106 4.64 31.99 -37.91
N THR A 107 3.87 31.50 -36.91
CA THR A 107 3.41 32.32 -35.79
C THR A 107 4.61 32.82 -34.97
N ASP A 108 4.62 34.10 -34.62
CA ASP A 108 5.69 34.65 -33.78
C ASP A 108 5.62 34.14 -32.33
N ILE A 109 6.80 34.02 -31.69
CA ILE A 109 6.91 33.45 -30.33
C ILE A 109 6.13 34.28 -29.32
N LEU A 110 6.05 35.62 -29.43
CA LEU A 110 5.29 36.43 -28.47
C LEU A 110 3.80 36.10 -28.50
N SER A 111 3.23 35.91 -29.69
CA SER A 111 1.85 35.47 -29.86
C SER A 111 1.62 34.09 -29.28
N VAL A 112 2.56 33.15 -29.47
CA VAL A 112 2.52 31.82 -28.83
C VAL A 112 2.56 31.90 -27.31
N VAL A 113 3.40 32.79 -26.73
CA VAL A 113 3.47 33.01 -25.28
C VAL A 113 2.16 33.56 -24.72
N ARG A 114 1.50 34.47 -25.44
CA ARG A 114 0.18 35.00 -25.07
C ARG A 114 -0.85 33.86 -25.04
N LEU A 115 -0.89 33.03 -26.09
CA LEU A 115 -1.76 31.85 -26.17
C LEU A 115 -1.49 30.89 -25.01
N MET A 116 -0.21 30.56 -24.73
CA MET A 116 0.17 29.67 -23.60
C MET A 116 -0.29 30.24 -22.25
N ARG A 117 -0.25 31.56 -22.06
CA ARG A 117 -0.73 32.21 -20.83
C ARG A 117 -2.25 32.19 -20.71
N GLU A 118 -2.96 32.55 -21.82
CA GLU A 118 -4.43 32.59 -21.87
C GLU A 118 -5.03 31.20 -21.66
N GLN A 119 -4.48 30.19 -22.32
CA GLN A 119 -4.93 28.79 -22.24
C GLN A 119 -4.34 28.03 -21.07
N ARG A 120 -3.51 28.69 -20.25
CA ARG A 120 -2.82 28.07 -19.08
C ARG A 120 -2.08 26.78 -19.43
N THR A 121 -1.52 26.70 -20.65
CA THR A 121 -0.76 25.54 -21.11
C THR A 121 0.75 25.76 -20.99
N SER A 122 1.50 24.67 -20.87
CA SER A 122 2.96 24.68 -20.79
C SER A 122 3.63 24.38 -22.13
N SER A 123 2.84 24.04 -23.17
CA SER A 123 3.33 23.76 -24.52
C SER A 123 2.24 23.92 -25.55
N VAL A 124 2.63 24.08 -26.80
CA VAL A 124 1.76 24.09 -27.98
C VAL A 124 2.34 23.17 -29.05
N VAL A 125 1.46 22.57 -29.84
CA VAL A 125 1.84 21.84 -31.05
C VAL A 125 2.07 22.85 -32.18
N VAL A 126 3.17 22.68 -32.91
CA VAL A 126 3.51 23.54 -34.05
C VAL A 126 3.29 22.76 -35.32
N LEU A 127 2.43 23.30 -36.21
CA LEU A 127 2.08 22.70 -37.48
C LEU A 127 2.86 23.44 -38.59
N ASP A 128 3.77 22.74 -39.23
CA ASP A 128 4.50 23.24 -40.40
C ASP A 128 3.78 22.74 -41.66
N ALA A 129 2.84 23.55 -42.15
CA ALA A 129 2.04 23.20 -43.33
C ALA A 129 2.89 23.09 -44.62
N VAL A 130 4.00 23.83 -44.73
CA VAL A 130 4.89 23.82 -45.90
C VAL A 130 5.79 22.58 -45.87
N GLY A 131 6.32 22.22 -44.68
CA GLY A 131 7.17 21.05 -44.48
C GLY A 131 6.42 19.75 -44.17
N GLY A 132 5.09 19.81 -43.99
CA GLY A 132 4.26 18.64 -43.63
C GLY A 132 4.64 18.03 -42.27
N ARG A 133 5.23 18.82 -41.36
CA ARG A 133 5.79 18.35 -40.10
C ARG A 133 4.97 18.86 -38.92
N LYS A 134 4.85 18.02 -37.91
CA LYS A 134 4.34 18.41 -36.60
C LYS A 134 5.50 18.45 -35.59
N GLY A 135 5.52 19.50 -34.77
CA GLY A 135 6.51 19.68 -33.71
C GLY A 135 5.87 20.16 -32.42
N ILE A 136 6.67 20.37 -31.38
CA ILE A 136 6.23 20.91 -30.10
C ILE A 136 7.09 22.09 -29.69
N PHE A 137 6.47 23.15 -29.19
CA PHE A 137 7.14 24.26 -28.53
C PHE A 137 6.74 24.30 -27.04
N SER A 138 7.71 24.43 -26.16
CA SER A 138 7.52 24.34 -24.71
C SER A 138 8.20 25.51 -23.98
N ARG A 139 7.93 25.65 -22.66
CA ARG A 139 8.59 26.64 -21.80
C ARG A 139 10.12 26.53 -21.84
N THR A 140 10.67 25.35 -21.94
CA THR A 140 12.13 25.14 -22.04
C THR A 140 12.69 25.71 -23.34
N LEU A 141 11.97 25.52 -24.46
CA LEU A 141 12.36 26.08 -25.75
C LEU A 141 12.17 27.59 -25.79
N LEU A 142 11.16 28.12 -25.11
CA LEU A 142 11.00 29.56 -24.91
C LEU A 142 12.19 30.17 -24.17
N GLN A 143 12.70 29.52 -23.13
CA GLN A 143 13.91 29.99 -22.42
C GLN A 143 15.12 30.07 -23.36
N GLN A 144 15.29 29.10 -24.24
CA GLN A 144 16.35 29.13 -25.27
C GLN A 144 16.15 30.27 -26.26
N ALA A 145 14.91 30.49 -26.73
CA ALA A 145 14.59 31.59 -27.60
C ALA A 145 14.84 32.96 -26.97
N ILE A 146 14.56 33.13 -25.68
CA ILE A 146 14.86 34.36 -24.95
C ILE A 146 16.38 34.62 -24.86
N LEU A 147 17.19 33.56 -24.66
CA LEU A 147 18.64 33.68 -24.60
C LEU A 147 19.30 34.06 -25.92
N ASP A 148 18.61 33.86 -27.06
CA ASP A 148 19.08 34.32 -28.38
C ASP A 148 19.14 35.86 -28.50
N GLY A 149 18.31 36.57 -27.72
CA GLY A 149 18.34 38.05 -27.64
C GLY A 149 17.59 38.78 -28.74
N ARG A 150 17.05 38.12 -29.76
CA ARG A 150 16.20 38.74 -30.79
C ARG A 150 14.79 39.06 -30.25
N PRO A 151 14.11 40.09 -30.80
CA PRO A 151 12.74 40.37 -30.39
C PRO A 151 11.80 39.18 -30.72
N LEU A 152 11.06 38.69 -29.73
CA LEU A 152 10.20 37.49 -29.84
C LEU A 152 9.10 37.66 -30.91
N GLN A 153 8.73 38.92 -31.27
CA GLN A 153 7.75 39.22 -32.33
C GLN A 153 8.29 38.93 -33.72
N THR A 154 9.59 38.83 -33.89
CA THR A 154 10.23 38.58 -35.19
C THR A 154 10.72 37.16 -35.38
N MET A 155 10.49 36.29 -34.38
CA MET A 155 10.97 34.92 -34.35
C MET A 155 9.81 33.95 -34.62
N PRO A 156 9.77 33.29 -35.81
CA PRO A 156 8.77 32.25 -36.06
C PRO A 156 8.96 31.08 -35.07
N VAL A 157 7.87 30.56 -34.50
CA VAL A 157 7.93 29.46 -33.55
C VAL A 157 8.43 28.16 -34.19
N GLY A 158 8.25 27.99 -35.49
CA GLY A 158 8.71 26.85 -36.25
C GLY A 158 10.23 26.64 -36.20
N ASP A 159 11.01 27.74 -36.11
CA ASP A 159 12.46 27.68 -36.03
C ASP A 159 12.96 27.15 -34.66
N TRP A 160 12.08 27.20 -33.66
CA TRP A 160 12.37 26.85 -32.27
C TRP A 160 11.63 25.59 -31.80
N ALA A 161 10.67 25.12 -32.59
CA ALA A 161 9.93 23.91 -32.27
C ALA A 161 10.82 22.65 -32.40
N ARG A 162 10.59 21.68 -31.55
CA ARG A 162 11.27 20.38 -31.64
C ARG A 162 10.47 19.46 -32.56
N TYR A 163 11.14 18.93 -33.58
CA TYR A 163 10.57 17.99 -34.54
C TYR A 163 11.32 16.65 -34.49
N PRO A 164 10.68 15.48 -34.81
CA PRO A 164 9.24 15.34 -35.01
C PRO A 164 8.48 15.38 -33.68
N LEU A 165 7.16 15.66 -33.74
CA LEU A 165 6.27 15.48 -32.61
C LEU A 165 6.23 14.00 -32.21
N ILE A 166 6.34 13.70 -30.92
CA ILE A 166 6.18 12.35 -30.41
C ILE A 166 4.73 12.17 -30.00
N GLU A 167 4.04 11.29 -30.71
CA GLU A 167 2.63 10.98 -30.54
C GLU A 167 2.47 9.56 -30.00
N ILE A 168 1.36 9.29 -29.31
CA ILE A 168 0.94 7.97 -28.85
C ILE A 168 -0.54 7.79 -29.13
N ARG A 169 -0.97 6.57 -29.48
CA ARG A 169 -2.38 6.31 -29.75
C ARG A 169 -3.18 6.14 -28.47
N SER A 170 -4.43 6.59 -28.48
CA SER A 170 -5.37 6.43 -27.37
C SER A 170 -5.56 4.96 -26.94
N THR A 171 -5.41 4.04 -27.89
CA THR A 171 -5.53 2.58 -27.67
C THR A 171 -4.29 1.92 -27.09
N GLU A 172 -3.13 2.60 -27.12
CA GLU A 172 -1.90 2.08 -26.50
C GLU A 172 -1.98 2.13 -24.97
N LEU A 173 -1.06 1.43 -24.32
CA LEU A 173 -1.11 1.26 -22.87
C LEU A 173 -0.40 2.41 -22.15
N LEU A 174 -0.83 2.75 -20.96
CA LEU A 174 -0.17 3.79 -20.14
C LEU A 174 1.30 3.44 -19.83
N GLY A 175 1.63 2.14 -19.78
CA GLY A 175 3.01 1.66 -19.68
C GLY A 175 3.86 2.03 -20.89
N ASP A 176 3.30 1.95 -22.11
CA ASP A 176 3.98 2.34 -23.34
C ASP A 176 4.18 3.86 -23.39
N ALA A 177 3.18 4.63 -22.90
CA ALA A 177 3.31 6.07 -22.75
C ALA A 177 4.47 6.44 -21.83
N MET A 178 4.57 5.80 -20.67
CA MET A 178 5.64 6.03 -19.71
C MET A 178 7.02 5.63 -20.30
N ALA A 179 7.10 4.45 -20.93
CA ALA A 179 8.32 3.99 -21.60
C ALA A 179 8.75 4.95 -22.73
N THR A 180 7.80 5.50 -23.49
CA THR A 180 8.05 6.48 -24.55
C THR A 180 8.54 7.80 -23.99
N MET A 181 7.93 8.30 -22.89
CA MET A 181 8.42 9.50 -22.19
C MET A 181 9.85 9.33 -21.69
N LEU A 182 10.17 8.18 -21.10
CA LEU A 182 11.51 7.86 -20.60
C LEU A 182 12.53 7.72 -21.75
N ARG A 183 12.17 6.98 -22.80
CA ARG A 183 13.05 6.76 -23.96
C ARG A 183 13.45 8.06 -24.67
N HIS A 184 12.48 8.98 -24.82
CA HIS A 184 12.69 10.25 -25.52
C HIS A 184 13.07 11.40 -24.56
N ARG A 185 13.17 11.14 -23.25
CA ARG A 185 13.43 12.15 -22.20
C ARG A 185 12.48 13.34 -22.27
N ILE A 186 11.19 13.04 -22.42
CA ILE A 186 10.11 14.03 -22.51
C ILE A 186 9.10 13.79 -21.38
N HIS A 187 8.39 14.85 -20.98
CA HIS A 187 7.41 14.81 -19.88
C HIS A 187 5.97 14.89 -20.38
N ARG A 188 5.77 14.81 -21.70
CA ARG A 188 4.45 14.89 -22.31
C ARG A 188 4.43 14.20 -23.67
N LEU A 189 3.27 13.63 -23.98
CA LEU A 189 2.96 13.01 -25.26
C LEU A 189 1.68 13.60 -25.79
N VAL A 190 1.61 13.81 -27.11
CA VAL A 190 0.35 14.11 -27.76
C VAL A 190 -0.36 12.79 -28.03
N VAL A 191 -1.61 12.71 -27.61
CA VAL A 191 -2.45 11.52 -27.80
C VAL A 191 -3.26 11.70 -29.08
N GLU A 192 -3.17 10.72 -29.97
CA GLU A 192 -3.87 10.72 -31.24
C GLU A 192 -4.86 9.55 -31.35
N GLU A 193 -5.91 9.75 -32.14
CA GLU A 193 -6.85 8.71 -32.55
C GLU A 193 -7.37 9.01 -33.94
N GLY A 194 -7.19 8.07 -34.87
CA GLY A 194 -7.65 8.22 -36.24
C GLY A 194 -7.08 9.44 -36.98
N GLY A 195 -5.86 9.89 -36.62
CA GLY A 195 -5.20 11.05 -37.19
C GLY A 195 -5.58 12.39 -36.54
N GLN A 196 -6.49 12.39 -35.56
CA GLN A 196 -6.86 13.56 -34.78
C GLN A 196 -6.12 13.59 -33.43
N MET A 197 -5.65 14.76 -33.04
CA MET A 197 -5.04 14.98 -31.73
C MET A 197 -6.15 15.12 -30.68
N LEU A 198 -6.26 14.14 -29.75
CA LEU A 198 -7.25 14.13 -28.67
C LEU A 198 -6.85 15.02 -27.50
N GLY A 199 -5.56 15.11 -27.21
CA GLY A 199 -5.07 15.84 -26.06
C GLY A 199 -3.58 15.63 -25.80
N VAL A 200 -3.12 16.15 -24.67
CA VAL A 200 -1.74 16.00 -24.20
C VAL A 200 -1.77 15.24 -22.87
N LEU A 201 -1.04 14.12 -22.81
CA LEU A 201 -0.77 13.37 -21.58
C LEU A 201 0.54 13.89 -20.98
N GLU A 202 0.49 14.43 -19.76
CA GLU A 202 1.68 14.83 -19.03
C GLU A 202 2.09 13.74 -18.00
N ALA A 203 3.38 13.64 -17.69
CA ALA A 203 3.90 12.67 -16.71
C ALA A 203 3.24 12.82 -15.33
N LEU A 204 2.91 14.05 -14.91
CA LEU A 204 2.16 14.31 -13.68
C LEU A 204 0.71 13.81 -13.72
N ASP A 205 0.06 13.88 -14.88
CA ASP A 205 -1.31 13.37 -15.05
C ASP A 205 -1.32 11.85 -14.99
N LEU A 206 -0.27 11.21 -15.48
CA LEU A 206 -0.06 9.77 -15.40
C LEU A 206 0.14 9.32 -13.93
N LEU A 207 0.94 10.07 -13.15
CA LEU A 207 1.09 9.85 -11.71
C LEU A 207 -0.22 10.15 -10.95
N SER A 208 -0.95 11.19 -11.34
CA SER A 208 -2.26 11.52 -10.77
C SER A 208 -3.31 10.47 -11.10
N TYR A 209 -3.29 9.89 -12.29
CA TYR A 209 -4.14 8.76 -12.65
C TYR A 209 -3.89 7.56 -11.74
N LEU A 210 -2.63 7.24 -11.47
CA LEU A 210 -2.24 6.18 -10.54
C LEU A 210 -2.68 6.47 -9.09
N SER A 211 -2.60 7.73 -8.67
CA SER A 211 -3.03 8.19 -7.34
C SER A 211 -4.55 8.35 -7.23
N ASN A 212 -5.23 8.65 -8.34
CA ASN A 212 -6.67 8.95 -8.37
C ASN A 212 -7.56 7.69 -8.43
N GLN A 213 -6.98 6.52 -8.70
CA GLN A 213 -7.72 5.24 -8.71
C GLN A 213 -8.41 5.00 -7.35
N SER A 214 -7.75 5.32 -6.24
CA SER A 214 -8.34 5.18 -4.91
C SER A 214 -9.50 6.16 -4.66
N HIS A 215 -9.40 7.37 -5.20
CA HIS A 215 -10.48 8.37 -5.10
C HIS A 215 -11.70 7.97 -5.93
N ILE A 216 -11.50 7.42 -7.13
CA ILE A 216 -12.58 6.91 -7.97
C ILE A 216 -13.32 5.77 -7.25
N VAL A 217 -12.59 4.82 -6.66
CA VAL A 217 -13.20 3.72 -5.88
C VAL A 217 -13.98 4.26 -4.68
N THR A 218 -13.45 5.26 -3.98
CA THR A 218 -14.16 5.94 -2.89
C THR A 218 -15.49 6.53 -3.37
N LEU A 219 -15.49 7.28 -4.48
CA LEU A 219 -16.71 7.84 -5.05
C LEU A 219 -17.70 6.76 -5.49
N GLN A 220 -17.23 5.66 -6.08
CA GLN A 220 -18.09 4.53 -6.45
C GLN A 220 -18.77 3.90 -5.23
N ILE A 221 -18.04 3.73 -4.12
CA ILE A 221 -18.60 3.24 -2.86
C ILE A 221 -19.67 4.21 -2.32
N GLU A 222 -19.37 5.50 -2.25
CA GLU A 222 -20.27 6.53 -1.71
C GLU A 222 -21.54 6.67 -2.56
N GLN A 223 -21.42 6.56 -3.88
CA GLN A 223 -22.55 6.70 -4.81
C GLN A 223 -23.33 5.39 -5.03
N ALA A 224 -22.85 4.27 -4.52
CA ALA A 224 -23.51 2.98 -4.67
C ALA A 224 -24.92 3.02 -4.04
N ARG A 225 -25.92 2.56 -4.80
CA ARG A 225 -27.33 2.52 -4.38
C ARG A 225 -27.82 1.12 -4.05
N ASP A 226 -27.05 0.11 -4.38
CA ASP A 226 -27.35 -1.29 -4.19
C ASP A 226 -26.06 -2.10 -3.94
N LEU A 227 -26.22 -3.37 -3.58
CA LEU A 227 -25.13 -4.27 -3.27
C LEU A 227 -24.30 -4.68 -4.52
N ASP A 228 -24.92 -4.67 -5.71
CA ASP A 228 -24.22 -5.02 -6.96
C ASP A 228 -23.21 -3.95 -7.36
N SER A 229 -23.58 -2.67 -7.19
CA SER A 229 -22.67 -1.54 -7.36
C SER A 229 -21.50 -1.61 -6.37
N LEU A 230 -21.77 -1.99 -5.11
CA LEU A 230 -20.73 -2.19 -4.11
C LEU A 230 -19.82 -3.37 -4.43
N ALA A 231 -20.35 -4.48 -4.94
CA ALA A 231 -19.56 -5.63 -5.39
C ALA A 231 -18.58 -5.22 -6.50
N SER A 232 -19.06 -4.38 -7.44
CA SER A 232 -18.23 -3.83 -8.51
C SER A 232 -17.11 -2.94 -7.95
N ALA A 233 -17.41 -2.06 -6.99
CA ALA A 233 -16.41 -1.23 -6.32
C ALA A 233 -15.42 -2.07 -5.51
N ALA A 234 -15.87 -3.11 -4.82
CA ALA A 234 -15.02 -4.05 -4.09
C ALA A 234 -14.02 -4.78 -5.02
N ALA A 235 -14.42 -5.13 -6.24
CA ALA A 235 -13.51 -5.71 -7.23
C ALA A 235 -12.43 -4.72 -7.68
N GLN A 236 -12.73 -3.42 -7.73
CA GLN A 236 -11.74 -2.38 -8.07
C GLN A 236 -10.69 -2.20 -6.97
N ILE A 237 -11.03 -2.37 -5.69
CA ILE A 237 -10.05 -2.30 -4.58
C ILE A 237 -8.89 -3.25 -4.85
N THR A 238 -9.15 -4.49 -5.23
CA THR A 238 -8.10 -5.49 -5.52
C THR A 238 -7.20 -5.05 -6.68
N LYS A 239 -7.76 -4.43 -7.72
CA LYS A 239 -6.97 -3.89 -8.85
C LYS A 239 -6.07 -2.74 -8.41
N VAL A 240 -6.58 -1.84 -7.56
CA VAL A 240 -5.79 -0.73 -7.00
C VAL A 240 -4.63 -1.25 -6.15
N ILE A 241 -4.86 -2.27 -5.33
CA ILE A 241 -3.81 -2.92 -4.54
C ILE A 241 -2.71 -3.47 -5.45
N ALA A 242 -3.09 -4.25 -6.47
CA ALA A 242 -2.14 -4.83 -7.42
C ALA A 242 -1.33 -3.75 -8.14
N LEU A 243 -1.98 -2.67 -8.56
CA LEU A 243 -1.35 -1.53 -9.22
C LEU A 243 -0.32 -0.85 -8.30
N LEU A 244 -0.72 -0.51 -7.06
CA LEU A 244 0.16 0.15 -6.10
C LEU A 244 1.35 -0.74 -5.71
N PHE A 245 1.13 -2.04 -5.52
CA PHE A 245 2.21 -2.96 -5.20
C PHE A 245 3.23 -3.05 -6.33
N ARG A 246 2.77 -3.18 -7.58
CA ARG A 246 3.64 -3.25 -8.77
C ARG A 246 4.36 -1.92 -9.05
N SER A 247 3.78 -0.78 -8.68
CA SER A 247 4.46 0.52 -8.75
C SER A 247 5.53 0.73 -7.68
N GLY A 248 5.77 -0.27 -6.80
CA GLY A 248 6.75 -0.19 -5.72
C GLY A 248 6.29 0.61 -4.51
N SER A 249 4.99 0.86 -4.37
CA SER A 249 4.45 1.53 -3.18
C SER A 249 4.72 0.69 -1.92
N ARG A 250 5.06 1.37 -0.83
CA ARG A 250 5.32 0.70 0.45
C ARG A 250 4.05 0.01 0.97
N VAL A 251 4.23 -1.21 1.48
CA VAL A 251 3.13 -2.06 1.93
C VAL A 251 2.27 -1.41 3.03
N GLU A 252 2.87 -0.56 3.87
CA GLU A 252 2.17 0.17 4.94
C GLU A 252 1.20 1.22 4.37
N LEU A 253 1.59 1.87 3.26
CA LEU A 253 0.72 2.83 2.58
C LEU A 253 -0.44 2.13 1.90
N ILE A 254 -0.17 0.98 1.26
CA ILE A 254 -1.21 0.14 0.65
C ILE A 254 -2.18 -0.32 1.74
N ALA A 255 -1.70 -0.81 2.88
CA ALA A 255 -2.52 -1.28 3.99
C ALA A 255 -3.45 -0.20 4.54
N ARG A 256 -2.94 1.03 4.76
CA ARG A 256 -3.77 2.17 5.21
C ARG A 256 -4.87 2.50 4.21
N LEU A 257 -4.53 2.52 2.91
CA LEU A 257 -5.52 2.80 1.87
C LEU A 257 -6.60 1.71 1.83
N VAL A 258 -6.18 0.44 1.88
CA VAL A 258 -7.11 -0.71 1.90
C VAL A 258 -8.04 -0.63 3.09
N GLN A 259 -7.53 -0.35 4.29
CA GLN A 259 -8.34 -0.18 5.50
C GLN A 259 -9.39 0.92 5.31
N GLN A 260 -9.02 2.08 4.75
CA GLN A 260 -9.96 3.17 4.51
C GLN A 260 -11.04 2.79 3.49
N LEU A 261 -10.68 2.11 2.41
CA LEU A 261 -11.62 1.69 1.37
C LEU A 261 -12.56 0.60 1.89
N ASN A 262 -12.03 -0.38 2.64
CA ASN A 262 -12.82 -1.46 3.22
C ASN A 262 -13.78 -0.93 4.30
N ALA A 263 -13.33 -0.02 5.17
CA ALA A 263 -14.19 0.59 6.17
C ALA A 263 -15.40 1.30 5.51
N ARG A 264 -15.17 2.11 4.48
CA ARG A 264 -16.25 2.76 3.71
C ARG A 264 -17.16 1.76 2.99
N LEU A 265 -16.57 0.70 2.42
CA LEU A 265 -17.33 -0.37 1.76
C LEU A 265 -18.27 -1.07 2.74
N PHE A 266 -17.78 -1.42 3.93
CA PHE A 266 -18.55 -2.11 4.96
C PHE A 266 -19.59 -1.18 5.59
N GLU A 267 -19.24 0.08 5.86
CA GLU A 267 -20.19 1.10 6.31
C GLU A 267 -21.32 1.27 5.31
N ARG A 268 -21.01 1.43 4.02
CA ARG A 268 -22.03 1.62 2.99
C ARG A 268 -22.91 0.37 2.82
N ALA A 269 -22.32 -0.82 2.87
CA ALA A 269 -23.09 -2.07 2.84
C ALA A 269 -24.07 -2.15 4.04
N TRP A 270 -23.60 -1.78 5.23
CA TRP A 270 -24.44 -1.76 6.42
C TRP A 270 -25.60 -0.76 6.30
N GLN A 271 -25.32 0.45 5.81
CA GLN A 271 -26.35 1.48 5.55
C GLN A 271 -27.40 1.06 4.53
N LEU A 272 -27.05 0.24 3.53
CA LEU A 272 -27.98 -0.27 2.53
C LEU A 272 -28.85 -1.44 3.04
N ILE A 273 -28.34 -2.20 4.02
CA ILE A 273 -28.98 -3.42 4.52
C ILE A 273 -29.77 -3.18 5.79
N ALA A 274 -29.22 -2.39 6.73
CA ALA A 274 -29.79 -2.16 8.03
C ALA A 274 -30.72 -0.94 8.04
N PRO A 275 -31.86 -0.98 8.77
CA PRO A 275 -32.69 0.21 8.99
C PRO A 275 -31.88 1.33 9.67
N PRO A 276 -32.15 2.61 9.36
CA PRO A 276 -31.43 3.74 9.94
C PRO A 276 -31.44 3.77 11.49
N ASP A 277 -32.53 3.33 12.10
CA ASP A 277 -32.64 3.24 13.56
C ASP A 277 -31.68 2.19 14.15
N LEU A 278 -31.51 1.03 13.49
CA LEU A 278 -30.55 0.03 13.91
C LEU A 278 -29.10 0.56 13.74
N VAL A 279 -28.80 1.27 12.64
CA VAL A 279 -27.49 1.89 12.44
C VAL A 279 -27.18 2.89 13.55
N ALA A 280 -28.14 3.74 13.92
CA ALA A 280 -27.96 4.77 14.97
C ALA A 280 -27.81 4.17 16.39
N ASN A 281 -28.36 2.99 16.65
CA ASN A 281 -28.33 2.31 17.95
C ASN A 281 -27.42 1.10 18.02
N SER A 282 -26.46 1.00 17.10
CA SER A 282 -25.47 -0.08 17.08
C SER A 282 -24.10 0.42 16.69
N CYS A 283 -23.08 -0.41 16.91
CA CYS A 283 -21.73 -0.24 16.38
C CYS A 283 -21.34 -1.50 15.64
N LEU A 284 -21.23 -1.40 14.31
CA LEU A 284 -20.56 -2.41 13.50
C LEU A 284 -19.05 -2.25 13.65
N PHE A 285 -18.35 -3.32 13.97
CA PHE A 285 -16.90 -3.31 14.11
C PHE A 285 -16.26 -4.50 13.39
N VAL A 286 -15.00 -4.32 12.98
CA VAL A 286 -14.17 -5.35 12.36
C VAL A 286 -13.01 -5.71 13.29
N MET A 287 -12.45 -6.91 13.13
CA MET A 287 -11.41 -7.45 13.99
C MET A 287 -10.27 -8.09 13.16
N GLY A 288 -9.36 -8.76 13.84
CA GLY A 288 -8.27 -9.47 13.18
C GLY A 288 -7.37 -8.56 12.33
N SER A 289 -6.99 -9.01 11.15
CA SER A 289 -6.12 -8.22 10.26
C SER A 289 -6.80 -6.96 9.71
N GLU A 290 -8.12 -7.00 9.52
CA GLU A 290 -8.89 -5.83 9.09
C GLU A 290 -8.94 -4.77 10.20
N GLY A 291 -9.28 -5.18 11.43
CA GLY A 291 -9.32 -4.26 12.57
C GLY A 291 -7.97 -3.63 12.91
N ARG A 292 -6.86 -4.33 12.62
CA ARG A 292 -5.51 -3.80 12.76
C ARG A 292 -5.06 -2.91 11.60
N GLY A 293 -5.81 -2.84 10.49
CA GLY A 293 -5.39 -2.14 9.27
C GLY A 293 -4.19 -2.81 8.57
N GLU A 294 -4.08 -4.13 8.67
CA GLU A 294 -2.99 -4.95 8.12
C GLU A 294 -3.47 -5.90 7.01
N GLN A 295 -4.75 -5.85 6.66
CA GLN A 295 -5.33 -6.64 5.59
C GLN A 295 -5.02 -6.00 4.24
N LEU A 296 -4.35 -6.73 3.37
CA LEU A 296 -3.96 -6.27 2.03
C LEU A 296 -4.80 -6.90 0.93
N LEU A 297 -5.09 -8.19 1.06
CA LEU A 297 -5.99 -8.93 0.18
C LEU A 297 -7.21 -9.39 0.97
N LYS A 298 -8.29 -9.66 0.27
CA LYS A 298 -9.52 -10.16 0.87
C LYS A 298 -9.25 -11.52 1.52
N THR A 299 -9.53 -11.60 2.80
CA THR A 299 -9.47 -12.82 3.62
C THR A 299 -10.82 -13.00 4.31
N ASP A 300 -10.88 -13.96 5.25
CA ASP A 300 -12.08 -14.25 6.04
C ASP A 300 -12.61 -12.97 6.69
N GLN A 301 -13.93 -12.85 6.79
CA GLN A 301 -14.54 -11.77 7.54
C GLN A 301 -14.44 -12.04 9.04
N ASP A 302 -13.94 -11.06 9.79
CA ASP A 302 -13.94 -11.04 11.26
C ASP A 302 -14.67 -9.76 11.70
N ASN A 303 -15.94 -9.87 12.11
CA ASN A 303 -16.74 -8.70 12.47
C ASN A 303 -17.75 -9.01 13.59
N GLY A 304 -18.31 -7.94 14.17
CA GLY A 304 -19.33 -8.04 15.20
C GLY A 304 -20.21 -6.81 15.24
N LEU A 305 -21.29 -6.90 16.04
CA LEU A 305 -22.26 -5.83 16.23
C LEU A 305 -22.52 -5.62 17.71
N ILE A 306 -22.26 -4.42 18.22
CA ILE A 306 -22.65 -4.01 19.56
C ILE A 306 -23.95 -3.24 19.45
N LEU A 307 -24.96 -3.64 20.20
CA LEU A 307 -26.23 -2.94 20.32
C LEU A 307 -26.20 -2.03 21.56
N ARG A 308 -26.88 -0.89 21.48
CA ARG A 308 -27.07 0.00 22.61
C ARG A 308 -27.90 -0.69 23.68
N ASP A 309 -27.54 -0.53 24.93
CA ASP A 309 -28.32 -1.06 26.06
C ASP A 309 -29.72 -0.45 26.10
N GLY A 310 -30.73 -1.30 26.27
CA GLY A 310 -32.13 -0.88 26.27
C GLY A 310 -32.74 -0.62 24.89
N TYR A 311 -32.02 -0.76 23.82
CA TYR A 311 -32.55 -0.70 22.45
C TYR A 311 -33.22 -2.02 22.10
N GLU A 312 -34.44 -1.95 21.57
CA GLU A 312 -35.19 -3.09 21.04
C GLU A 312 -34.93 -3.22 19.54
N PRO A 313 -34.06 -4.16 19.11
CA PRO A 313 -33.73 -4.32 17.70
C PRO A 313 -34.91 -4.89 16.91
N PRO A 314 -34.96 -4.69 15.58
CA PRO A 314 -36.00 -5.26 14.75
C PRO A 314 -36.03 -6.79 14.86
N ALA A 315 -37.25 -7.38 14.82
CA ALA A 315 -37.45 -8.82 14.98
C ALA A 315 -36.65 -9.69 13.95
N ASP A 316 -36.38 -9.12 12.78
CA ASP A 316 -35.61 -9.74 11.72
C ASP A 316 -34.10 -9.44 11.79
N LEU A 317 -33.57 -8.93 12.91
CA LEU A 317 -32.14 -8.67 13.11
C LEU A 317 -31.24 -9.84 12.68
N PRO A 318 -31.55 -11.12 12.99
CA PRO A 318 -30.74 -12.24 12.49
C PRO A 318 -30.65 -12.27 10.96
N ALA A 319 -31.76 -12.06 10.26
CA ALA A 319 -31.80 -12.04 8.79
C ALA A 319 -31.06 -10.82 8.21
N ILE A 320 -31.08 -9.67 8.87
CA ILE A 320 -30.29 -8.49 8.49
C ILE A 320 -28.80 -8.83 8.56
N CYS A 321 -28.35 -9.46 9.64
CA CYS A 321 -26.95 -9.85 9.85
C CYS A 321 -26.49 -10.91 8.85
N GLU A 322 -27.35 -11.88 8.54
CA GLU A 322 -27.06 -12.89 7.50
C GLU A 322 -26.92 -12.22 6.12
N ARG A 323 -27.80 -11.29 5.77
CA ARG A 323 -27.68 -10.53 4.51
C ARG A 323 -26.37 -9.75 4.41
N PHE A 324 -25.92 -9.16 5.51
CA PHE A 324 -24.63 -8.46 5.53
C PHE A 324 -23.46 -9.43 5.33
N SER A 325 -23.41 -10.54 6.07
CA SER A 325 -22.36 -11.56 5.90
C SER A 325 -22.35 -12.15 4.48
N ALA A 326 -23.54 -12.39 3.90
CA ALA A 326 -23.67 -12.85 2.52
C ALA A 326 -23.15 -11.81 1.51
N ALA A 327 -23.47 -10.53 1.70
CA ALA A 327 -22.99 -9.46 0.86
C ALA A 327 -21.46 -9.34 0.89
N LEU A 328 -20.84 -9.44 2.06
CA LEU A 328 -19.38 -9.49 2.18
C LEU A 328 -18.79 -10.71 1.45
N GLY A 329 -19.46 -11.85 1.48
CA GLY A 329 -19.10 -13.03 0.69
C GLY A 329 -19.06 -12.74 -0.82
N VAL A 330 -20.08 -12.03 -1.34
CA VAL A 330 -20.14 -11.58 -2.74
C VAL A 330 -19.02 -10.57 -3.05
N PHE A 331 -18.67 -9.72 -2.11
CA PHE A 331 -17.54 -8.76 -2.26
C PHE A 331 -16.17 -9.44 -2.24
N GLY A 332 -16.12 -10.75 -1.93
CA GLY A 332 -14.91 -11.57 -1.91
C GLY A 332 -14.31 -11.77 -0.53
N TYR A 333 -15.03 -11.49 0.54
CA TYR A 333 -14.66 -11.80 1.93
C TYR A 333 -15.41 -13.07 2.37
N PRO A 334 -14.79 -14.26 2.32
CA PRO A 334 -15.48 -15.50 2.68
C PRO A 334 -15.83 -15.54 4.17
N PRO A 335 -16.83 -16.36 4.56
CA PRO A 335 -17.16 -16.55 5.97
C PRO A 335 -15.97 -17.04 6.79
N CYS A 336 -15.84 -16.53 8.02
CA CYS A 336 -14.83 -16.98 8.97
C CYS A 336 -15.11 -18.42 9.41
N PRO A 337 -14.15 -19.36 9.26
CA PRO A 337 -14.33 -20.75 9.73
C PRO A 337 -14.58 -20.84 11.24
N GLY A 338 -14.07 -19.87 12.02
CA GLY A 338 -14.30 -19.77 13.46
C GLY A 338 -15.64 -19.14 13.84
N GLY A 339 -16.47 -18.74 12.89
CA GLY A 339 -17.76 -18.11 13.15
C GLY A 339 -17.69 -16.74 13.83
N ILE A 340 -16.59 -16.01 13.63
CA ILE A 340 -16.35 -14.69 14.21
C ILE A 340 -17.02 -13.64 13.32
N MET A 341 -18.33 -13.63 13.31
CA MET A 341 -19.16 -12.79 12.45
C MET A 341 -20.43 -12.36 13.16
N LEU A 342 -20.94 -11.19 12.81
CA LEU A 342 -22.18 -10.63 13.39
C LEU A 342 -23.42 -11.49 13.10
N SER A 343 -23.40 -12.38 12.11
CA SER A 343 -24.43 -13.40 11.89
C SER A 343 -24.49 -14.41 13.04
N ASN A 344 -23.36 -14.68 13.72
CA ASN A 344 -23.31 -15.49 14.92
C ASN A 344 -23.75 -14.67 16.14
N PRO A 345 -24.77 -15.12 16.92
CA PRO A 345 -25.22 -14.42 18.11
C PRO A 345 -24.15 -14.14 19.15
N ALA A 346 -23.08 -14.94 19.19
CA ALA A 346 -21.94 -14.72 20.10
C ALA A 346 -21.21 -13.39 19.84
N TRP A 347 -21.28 -12.87 18.60
CA TRP A 347 -20.65 -11.63 18.16
C TRP A 347 -21.64 -10.50 17.89
N ARG A 348 -22.90 -10.68 18.33
CA ARG A 348 -23.98 -9.69 18.22
C ARG A 348 -24.68 -9.58 19.57
N ARG A 349 -24.30 -8.60 20.38
CA ARG A 349 -24.72 -8.46 21.77
C ARG A 349 -24.94 -7.00 22.13
N THR A 350 -25.63 -6.73 23.24
CA THR A 350 -25.64 -5.39 23.84
C THR A 350 -24.27 -5.03 24.41
N ALA A 351 -24.01 -3.74 24.66
CA ALA A 351 -22.74 -3.31 25.27
C ALA A 351 -22.53 -3.96 26.65
N GLN A 352 -23.59 -4.06 27.45
CA GLN A 352 -23.55 -4.71 28.76
C GLN A 352 -23.21 -6.21 28.65
N ASP A 353 -23.82 -6.93 27.69
CA ASP A 353 -23.57 -8.36 27.49
C ASP A 353 -22.17 -8.63 26.95
N PHE A 354 -21.63 -7.77 26.06
CA PHE A 354 -20.25 -7.85 25.62
C PHE A 354 -19.28 -7.63 26.79
N ALA A 355 -19.52 -6.63 27.64
CA ALA A 355 -18.70 -6.42 28.84
C ALA A 355 -18.75 -7.61 29.81
N ALA A 356 -19.91 -8.27 29.94
CA ALA A 356 -20.03 -9.51 30.72
C ALA A 356 -19.25 -10.67 30.08
N THR A 357 -19.33 -10.81 28.74
CA THR A 357 -18.58 -11.81 27.97
C THR A 357 -17.06 -11.60 28.09
N LEU A 358 -16.58 -10.35 28.03
CA LEU A 358 -15.16 -10.04 28.24
C LEU A 358 -14.68 -10.43 29.65
N ARG A 359 -15.54 -10.19 30.68
CA ARG A 359 -15.26 -10.67 32.04
C ARG A 359 -15.12 -12.18 32.07
N GLU A 360 -16.01 -12.92 31.45
CA GLU A 360 -15.93 -14.38 31.35
C GLU A 360 -14.61 -14.83 30.69
N TRP A 361 -14.23 -14.23 29.54
CA TRP A 361 -12.99 -14.58 28.85
C TRP A 361 -11.72 -14.31 29.70
N VAL A 362 -11.74 -13.24 30.50
CA VAL A 362 -10.62 -12.88 31.38
C VAL A 362 -10.57 -13.81 32.61
N TRP A 363 -11.71 -14.11 33.23
CA TRP A 363 -11.75 -14.89 34.47
C TRP A 363 -11.71 -16.40 34.24
N GLN A 364 -12.15 -16.87 33.07
CA GLN A 364 -12.12 -18.27 32.67
C GLN A 364 -11.27 -18.45 31.40
N PRO A 365 -9.93 -18.27 31.50
CA PRO A 365 -9.04 -18.24 30.35
C PRO A 365 -8.77 -19.65 29.80
N GLY A 366 -9.80 -20.38 29.39
CA GLY A 366 -9.73 -21.72 28.82
C GLY A 366 -10.44 -21.82 27.47
N GLY A 367 -10.23 -22.91 26.75
CA GLY A 367 -10.84 -23.14 25.45
C GLY A 367 -10.51 -22.01 24.45
N ASP A 368 -11.55 -21.52 23.75
CA ASP A 368 -11.41 -20.45 22.76
C ASP A 368 -11.43 -19.04 23.34
N ASN A 369 -11.65 -18.88 24.66
CA ASN A 369 -11.82 -17.59 25.31
C ASN A 369 -10.61 -16.66 25.11
N LEU A 370 -9.38 -17.17 25.28
CA LEU A 370 -8.16 -16.39 25.05
C LEU A 370 -7.99 -15.99 23.57
N MET A 371 -8.40 -16.85 22.64
CA MET A 371 -8.40 -16.53 21.23
C MET A 371 -9.43 -15.45 20.91
N HIS A 372 -10.65 -15.55 21.43
CA HIS A 372 -11.70 -14.53 21.27
C HIS A 372 -11.26 -13.19 21.87
N LEU A 373 -10.64 -13.20 23.05
CA LEU A 373 -10.06 -12.02 23.68
C LEU A 373 -8.99 -11.38 22.79
N ALA A 374 -8.08 -12.20 22.25
CA ALA A 374 -7.02 -11.75 21.35
C ALA A 374 -7.58 -11.11 20.08
N ILE A 375 -8.64 -11.67 19.51
CA ILE A 375 -9.29 -11.16 18.31
C ILE A 375 -10.03 -9.85 18.63
N PHE A 376 -10.75 -9.80 19.76
CA PHE A 376 -11.50 -8.59 20.17
C PHE A 376 -10.57 -7.40 20.46
N MET A 377 -9.34 -7.62 20.95
CA MET A 377 -8.36 -6.55 21.14
C MET A 377 -7.99 -5.79 19.85
N ASP A 378 -8.30 -6.35 18.70
CA ASP A 378 -8.09 -5.72 17.40
C ASP A 378 -9.35 -5.00 16.89
N ALA A 379 -10.41 -4.91 17.68
CA ALA A 379 -11.69 -4.35 17.27
C ALA A 379 -11.57 -2.88 16.85
N HIS A 380 -12.14 -2.56 15.69
CA HIS A 380 -12.16 -1.24 15.08
C HIS A 380 -13.57 -0.93 14.57
N ALA A 381 -14.14 0.18 15.00
CA ALA A 381 -15.49 0.59 14.59
C ALA A 381 -15.50 1.02 13.12
N VAL A 382 -16.48 0.56 12.35
CA VAL A 382 -16.64 0.91 10.93
C VAL A 382 -17.96 1.60 10.62
N ALA A 383 -19.04 1.36 11.37
CA ALA A 383 -20.32 2.03 11.16
C ALA A 383 -21.11 2.16 12.46
N GLY A 384 -21.98 3.16 12.54
CA GLY A 384 -22.84 3.41 13.68
C GLY A 384 -22.12 4.19 14.79
N ASP A 385 -22.52 3.95 16.05
CA ASP A 385 -21.99 4.68 17.21
C ASP A 385 -20.71 4.04 17.77
N ALA A 386 -19.56 4.58 17.40
CA ALA A 386 -18.25 4.11 17.86
C ALA A 386 -18.06 4.19 19.39
N ALA A 387 -18.86 5.02 20.11
CA ALA A 387 -18.77 5.12 21.56
C ALA A 387 -19.15 3.80 22.26
N LEU A 388 -20.02 2.99 21.64
CA LEU A 388 -20.39 1.67 22.15
C LEU A 388 -19.19 0.71 22.19
N LEU A 389 -18.35 0.70 21.14
CA LEU A 389 -17.12 -0.09 21.12
C LEU A 389 -16.11 0.45 22.13
N ALA A 390 -15.96 1.78 22.25
CA ALA A 390 -15.06 2.39 23.22
C ALA A 390 -15.43 1.99 24.65
N GLN A 391 -16.72 2.04 25.01
CA GLN A 391 -17.24 1.62 26.32
C GLN A 391 -16.88 0.16 26.64
N VAL A 392 -17.08 -0.75 25.69
CA VAL A 392 -16.77 -2.19 25.87
C VAL A 392 -15.25 -2.41 25.97
N SER A 393 -14.46 -1.71 25.16
CA SER A 393 -12.99 -1.78 25.19
C SER A 393 -12.41 -1.23 26.50
N ASP A 394 -12.99 -0.16 27.06
CA ASP A 394 -12.61 0.37 28.37
C ASP A 394 -12.83 -0.66 29.49
N SER A 395 -13.92 -1.41 29.43
CA SER A 395 -14.20 -2.49 30.36
C SER A 395 -13.11 -3.58 30.33
N LEU A 396 -12.59 -3.93 29.12
CA LEU A 396 -11.50 -4.90 29.00
C LEU A 396 -10.22 -4.39 29.68
N HIS A 397 -9.83 -3.14 29.44
CA HIS A 397 -8.60 -2.59 30.01
C HIS A 397 -8.68 -2.52 31.54
N GLN A 398 -9.85 -2.25 32.11
CA GLN A 398 -10.04 -2.29 33.57
C GLN A 398 -9.92 -3.70 34.16
N LEU A 399 -10.35 -4.74 33.42
CA LEU A 399 -10.32 -6.13 33.88
C LEU A 399 -8.94 -6.78 33.78
N ALA A 400 -8.13 -6.38 32.80
CA ALA A 400 -6.81 -6.98 32.54
C ALA A 400 -5.71 -6.44 33.45
N THR A 401 -6.02 -5.45 34.31
CA THR A 401 -5.06 -4.85 35.24
C THR A 401 -4.66 -5.85 36.34
N ASP A 402 -3.36 -5.99 36.62
CA ASP A 402 -2.79 -6.77 37.72
C ASP A 402 -3.09 -8.29 37.72
N ASN A 403 -3.22 -8.92 36.56
CA ASN A 403 -3.45 -10.36 36.44
C ASN A 403 -2.31 -11.07 35.68
N ASP A 404 -1.18 -11.29 36.36
CA ASP A 404 0.01 -11.94 35.77
C ASP A 404 -0.27 -13.35 35.24
N ALA A 405 -1.18 -14.10 35.90
CA ALA A 405 -1.55 -15.45 35.47
C ALA A 405 -2.32 -15.41 34.13
N LEU A 406 -3.21 -14.42 33.92
CA LEU A 406 -3.87 -14.19 32.64
C LEU A 406 -2.83 -13.81 31.57
N LEU A 407 -1.96 -12.84 31.89
CA LEU A 407 -0.95 -12.34 30.96
C LEU A 407 0.00 -13.46 30.51
N GLY A 408 0.45 -14.31 31.41
CA GLY A 408 1.28 -15.49 31.12
C GLY A 408 0.55 -16.47 30.18
N ARG A 409 -0.69 -16.86 30.53
CA ARG A 409 -1.50 -17.77 29.69
C ARG A 409 -1.81 -17.17 28.32
N PHE A 410 -2.11 -15.88 28.27
CA PHE A 410 -2.38 -15.18 27.02
C PHE A 410 -1.12 -15.15 26.13
N ALA A 411 0.03 -14.81 26.70
CA ALA A 411 1.29 -14.79 25.98
C ALA A 411 1.75 -16.18 25.50
N ALA A 412 1.42 -17.26 26.24
CA ALA A 412 1.81 -18.63 25.87
C ALA A 412 1.31 -19.08 24.50
N ALA A 413 0.27 -18.43 23.94
CA ALA A 413 -0.21 -18.75 22.61
C ALA A 413 0.82 -18.48 21.47
N ILE A 414 1.90 -17.71 21.73
CA ILE A 414 3.00 -17.56 20.76
C ILE A 414 3.64 -18.88 20.38
N ASP A 415 3.57 -19.89 21.26
CA ASP A 415 4.15 -21.21 21.07
C ASP A 415 3.22 -22.19 20.36
N ALA A 416 1.96 -21.81 20.10
CA ALA A 416 0.95 -22.67 19.47
C ALA A 416 1.36 -23.22 18.10
N PHE A 417 2.37 -22.61 17.44
CA PHE A 417 2.86 -23.02 16.12
C PHE A 417 4.36 -23.36 16.11
N GLU A 418 4.96 -23.68 17.23
CA GLU A 418 6.41 -24.01 17.35
C GLU A 418 6.86 -25.20 16.50
N ALA A 419 5.99 -26.13 16.16
CA ALA A 419 6.30 -27.27 15.29
C ALA A 419 6.94 -26.87 13.94
N HIS A 420 6.90 -25.59 13.58
CA HIS A 420 7.53 -25.03 12.38
C HIS A 420 9.00 -24.60 12.61
N ALA A 421 9.50 -24.61 13.85
CA ALA A 421 10.90 -24.23 14.17
C ALA A 421 11.95 -25.14 13.51
N GLY A 422 11.64 -26.41 13.29
CA GLY A 422 12.49 -27.36 12.56
C GLY A 422 12.56 -27.10 11.06
N TRP A 423 11.71 -26.22 10.53
CA TRP A 423 11.67 -25.87 9.11
C TRP A 423 12.87 -24.99 8.68
N LEU A 424 13.35 -24.08 9.56
CA LEU A 424 14.56 -23.28 9.28
C LEU A 424 15.80 -24.15 9.06
N SER A 425 15.94 -25.25 9.79
CA SER A 425 17.07 -26.18 9.60
C SER A 425 16.95 -26.97 8.29
N LYS A 426 15.72 -27.27 7.84
CA LYS A 426 15.42 -27.97 6.57
C LYS A 426 15.58 -27.06 5.35
N LEU A 427 15.45 -25.75 5.48
CA LEU A 427 15.68 -24.77 4.41
C LEU A 427 17.13 -24.81 3.87
N PHE A 428 18.08 -25.21 4.71
CA PHE A 428 19.50 -25.21 4.40
C PHE A 428 20.07 -26.62 4.22
N SER A 429 19.26 -27.70 4.38
CA SER A 429 19.69 -29.05 4.08
C SER A 429 19.59 -29.30 2.58
N LEU A 430 20.72 -29.55 1.96
CA LEU A 430 20.84 -29.96 0.55
C LEU A 430 20.12 -31.31 0.35
N GLY A 431 19.00 -31.31 -0.40
CA GLY A 431 18.42 -32.53 -0.92
C GLY A 431 16.93 -32.74 -0.82
N GLU A 432 16.19 -32.04 0.03
CA GLU A 432 14.73 -32.13 0.11
C GLU A 432 14.07 -30.81 -0.23
N THR A 433 13.00 -30.84 -1.04
CA THR A 433 12.15 -29.65 -1.30
C THR A 433 11.29 -29.41 -0.05
N PRO A 434 11.56 -28.36 0.75
CA PRO A 434 10.74 -28.08 1.91
C PRO A 434 9.32 -27.72 1.48
N PRO A 435 8.30 -28.08 2.29
CA PRO A 435 6.93 -27.70 2.01
C PRO A 435 6.75 -26.18 1.98
N PRO A 436 5.71 -25.65 1.29
CA PRO A 436 5.41 -24.22 1.31
C PRO A 436 5.31 -23.67 2.75
N LEU A 437 5.94 -22.53 2.98
CA LEU A 437 5.93 -21.87 4.29
C LEU A 437 4.64 -21.07 4.47
N HIS A 438 3.91 -21.34 5.54
CA HIS A 438 2.74 -20.58 5.91
C HIS A 438 3.15 -19.32 6.70
N LEU A 439 3.23 -18.15 6.02
CA LEU A 439 3.72 -16.91 6.62
C LEU A 439 2.96 -16.48 7.87
N LYS A 440 1.63 -16.69 7.90
CA LYS A 440 0.80 -16.36 9.08
C LYS A 440 1.26 -17.16 10.31
N LYS A 441 1.50 -18.46 10.17
CA LYS A 441 1.86 -19.34 11.30
C LYS A 441 3.31 -19.18 11.73
N ALA A 442 4.22 -19.05 10.76
CA ALA A 442 5.65 -19.01 11.03
C ALA A 442 6.18 -17.65 11.52
N GLY A 443 5.53 -16.55 11.12
CA GLY A 443 6.03 -15.20 11.38
C GLY A 443 4.97 -14.24 11.91
N LEU A 444 3.89 -13.99 11.16
CA LEU A 444 2.91 -12.97 11.53
C LEU A 444 2.22 -13.26 12.86
N PHE A 445 1.78 -14.49 13.11
CA PHE A 445 1.04 -14.80 14.33
C PHE A 445 1.90 -14.61 15.59
N PRO A 446 3.10 -15.20 15.72
CA PRO A 446 3.90 -15.00 16.93
C PRO A 446 4.33 -13.54 17.12
N LEU A 447 4.60 -12.79 16.04
CA LEU A 447 4.91 -11.36 16.11
C LEU A 447 3.71 -10.56 16.60
N VAL A 448 2.57 -10.67 15.92
CA VAL A 448 1.35 -9.90 16.23
C VAL A 448 0.83 -10.25 17.61
N HIS A 449 0.77 -11.54 17.96
CA HIS A 449 0.27 -11.98 19.26
C HIS A 449 1.22 -11.60 20.40
N GLY A 450 2.52 -11.68 20.18
CA GLY A 450 3.52 -11.22 21.16
C GLY A 450 3.43 -9.72 21.43
N VAL A 451 3.31 -8.89 20.39
CA VAL A 451 3.10 -7.45 20.54
C VAL A 451 1.77 -7.16 21.25
N ARG A 452 0.71 -7.92 20.93
CA ARG A 452 -0.59 -7.81 21.61
C ARG A 452 -0.49 -8.16 23.09
N SER A 453 0.30 -9.18 23.46
CA SER A 453 0.52 -9.58 24.85
C SER A 453 1.23 -8.49 25.65
N LEU A 454 2.26 -7.87 25.08
CA LEU A 454 2.91 -6.69 25.69
C LEU A 454 1.95 -5.49 25.77
N ALA A 455 1.17 -5.26 24.72
CA ALA A 455 0.18 -4.17 24.70
C ALA A 455 -0.88 -4.34 25.81
N LEU A 456 -1.35 -5.56 26.03
CA LEU A 456 -2.28 -5.87 27.13
C LEU A 456 -1.63 -5.61 28.49
N ALA A 457 -0.40 -6.10 28.71
CA ALA A 457 0.35 -5.91 29.94
C ALA A 457 0.65 -4.44 30.27
N HIS A 458 0.81 -3.60 29.24
CA HIS A 458 1.09 -2.16 29.38
C HIS A 458 -0.10 -1.26 29.09
N GLN A 459 -1.31 -1.82 29.01
CA GLN A 459 -2.56 -1.09 28.77
C GLN A 459 -2.56 -0.21 27.50
N VAL A 460 -1.84 -0.63 26.47
CA VAL A 460 -1.78 0.04 25.18
C VAL A 460 -3.07 -0.21 24.40
N ARG A 461 -3.81 0.86 24.09
CA ARG A 461 -5.13 0.80 23.43
C ARG A 461 -5.08 0.79 21.90
N ALA A 462 -3.93 1.02 21.30
CA ALA A 462 -3.78 0.98 19.85
C ALA A 462 -4.18 -0.40 19.31
N THR A 463 -4.81 -0.43 18.13
CA THR A 463 -5.23 -1.68 17.47
C THR A 463 -4.17 -2.22 16.53
N SER A 464 -3.52 -1.36 15.71
CA SER A 464 -2.50 -1.81 14.75
C SER A 464 -1.23 -2.25 15.44
N THR A 465 -0.58 -3.29 14.91
CA THR A 465 0.67 -3.82 15.46
C THR A 465 1.77 -2.77 15.48
N ALA A 466 1.91 -1.99 14.42
CA ALA A 466 2.91 -0.91 14.34
C ALA A 466 2.69 0.19 15.39
N ALA A 467 1.44 0.61 15.63
CA ALA A 467 1.12 1.62 16.64
C ALA A 467 1.34 1.07 18.07
N ARG A 468 1.03 -0.22 18.30
CA ARG A 468 1.36 -0.89 19.57
C ARG A 468 2.86 -0.91 19.81
N VAL A 469 3.67 -1.28 18.82
CA VAL A 469 5.14 -1.26 18.91
C VAL A 469 5.65 0.14 19.26
N GLN A 470 5.18 1.17 18.57
CA GLN A 470 5.57 2.55 18.86
C GLN A 470 5.22 2.98 20.30
N ALA A 471 4.01 2.65 20.77
CA ALA A 471 3.59 2.94 22.14
C ALA A 471 4.45 2.18 23.17
N LEU A 472 4.77 0.91 22.91
CA LEU A 472 5.61 0.09 23.79
C LEU A 472 7.06 0.60 23.86
N VAL A 473 7.60 1.12 22.76
CA VAL A 473 8.89 1.82 22.75
C VAL A 473 8.82 3.10 23.58
N GLY A 474 7.75 3.89 23.40
CA GLY A 474 7.53 5.11 24.19
C GLY A 474 7.42 4.87 25.71
N LEU A 475 6.91 3.71 26.10
CA LEU A 475 6.80 3.26 27.50
C LEU A 475 8.09 2.58 28.02
N GLY A 476 9.11 2.41 27.19
CA GLY A 476 10.35 1.70 27.55
C GLY A 476 10.15 0.19 27.70
N ALA A 477 9.02 -0.36 27.25
CA ALA A 477 8.75 -1.80 27.28
C ALA A 477 9.50 -2.56 26.16
N LEU A 478 9.85 -1.88 25.09
CA LEU A 478 10.75 -2.31 24.03
C LEU A 478 11.82 -1.23 23.83
N SER A 479 13.02 -1.65 23.48
CA SER A 479 14.05 -0.70 23.02
C SER A 479 13.72 -0.15 21.64
N PRO A 480 14.23 1.04 21.24
CA PRO A 480 14.02 1.57 19.89
C PRO A 480 14.42 0.60 18.79
N GLY A 481 15.56 -0.10 18.92
CA GLY A 481 16.02 -1.08 17.93
C GLY A 481 15.11 -2.31 17.83
N GLU A 482 14.60 -2.85 18.97
CA GLU A 482 13.60 -3.93 18.93
C GLU A 482 12.31 -3.48 18.25
N GLY A 483 11.89 -2.24 18.49
CA GLY A 483 10.71 -1.67 17.83
C GLY A 483 10.87 -1.55 16.31
N GLU A 484 12.01 -1.07 15.84
CA GLU A 484 12.35 -1.00 14.42
C GLU A 484 12.39 -2.38 13.78
N ASP A 485 13.11 -3.33 14.38
CA ASP A 485 13.22 -4.72 13.93
C ASP A 485 11.83 -5.37 13.77
N LEU A 486 10.94 -5.21 14.78
CA LEU A 486 9.59 -5.76 14.74
C LEU A 486 8.72 -5.14 13.66
N ALA A 487 8.78 -3.82 13.48
CA ALA A 487 8.03 -3.13 12.44
C ALA A 487 8.52 -3.55 11.03
N GLU A 488 9.83 -3.66 10.82
CA GLU A 488 10.39 -4.12 9.55
C GLU A 488 10.01 -5.57 9.25
N ALA A 489 10.11 -6.46 10.24
CA ALA A 489 9.72 -7.86 10.09
C ALA A 489 8.23 -7.99 9.73
N LEU A 490 7.34 -7.22 10.36
CA LEU A 490 5.92 -7.16 10.02
C LEU A 490 5.73 -6.79 8.55
N HIS A 491 6.40 -5.73 8.08
CA HIS A 491 6.27 -5.25 6.71
C HIS A 491 6.82 -6.24 5.68
N VAL A 492 7.92 -6.93 6.00
CA VAL A 492 8.46 -8.01 5.16
C VAL A 492 7.44 -9.13 4.99
N PHE A 493 6.85 -9.62 6.09
CA PHE A 493 5.81 -10.66 6.01
C PHE A 493 4.58 -10.20 5.23
N MET A 494 4.13 -8.96 5.43
CA MET A 494 3.00 -8.39 4.71
C MET A 494 3.30 -8.29 3.20
N ALA A 495 4.49 -7.82 2.82
CA ALA A 495 4.90 -7.69 1.42
C ALA A 495 5.01 -9.06 0.73
N LEU A 496 5.63 -10.05 1.38
CA LEU A 496 5.74 -11.40 0.84
C LEU A 496 4.39 -12.09 0.70
N LYS A 497 3.50 -11.91 1.69
CA LYS A 497 2.12 -12.42 1.63
C LYS A 497 1.34 -11.78 0.47
N LEU A 498 1.47 -10.46 0.29
CA LEU A 498 0.82 -9.75 -0.81
C LEU A 498 1.37 -10.22 -2.16
N LYS A 499 2.69 -10.32 -2.30
CA LYS A 499 3.35 -10.79 -3.53
C LYS A 499 2.87 -12.20 -3.93
N ALA A 500 2.85 -13.13 -2.98
CA ALA A 500 2.39 -14.49 -3.21
C ALA A 500 0.89 -14.53 -3.58
N GLY A 501 0.05 -13.81 -2.84
CA GLY A 501 -1.39 -13.79 -3.08
C GLY A 501 -1.77 -13.15 -4.42
N LEU A 502 -1.08 -12.09 -4.87
CA LEU A 502 -1.29 -11.51 -6.20
C LEU A 502 -0.90 -12.49 -7.30
N ALA A 503 0.22 -13.20 -7.15
CA ALA A 503 0.65 -14.22 -8.11
C ALA A 503 -0.34 -15.41 -8.19
N GLU A 504 -0.94 -15.80 -7.06
CA GLU A 504 -1.99 -16.81 -7.02
C GLU A 504 -3.27 -16.35 -7.73
N GLN A 505 -3.69 -15.09 -7.50
CA GLN A 505 -4.86 -14.51 -8.17
C GLN A 505 -4.66 -14.38 -9.68
N GLU A 506 -3.47 -14.02 -10.17
CA GLU A 506 -3.14 -13.99 -11.61
C GLU A 506 -3.26 -15.37 -12.26
N GLN A 507 -3.01 -16.43 -11.49
CA GLN A 507 -3.15 -17.82 -11.93
C GLN A 507 -4.55 -18.37 -11.66
N ALA A 508 -5.53 -17.52 -11.31
CA ALA A 508 -6.89 -17.91 -10.92
C ALA A 508 -6.93 -18.98 -9.80
N ARG A 509 -5.96 -18.94 -8.89
CA ARG A 509 -5.88 -19.81 -7.70
C ARG A 509 -6.34 -19.07 -6.45
N PRO A 510 -6.91 -19.77 -5.47
CA PRO A 510 -7.25 -19.16 -4.18
C PRO A 510 -5.98 -18.71 -3.44
N VAL A 511 -6.09 -17.59 -2.72
CA VAL A 511 -4.99 -17.04 -1.91
C VAL A 511 -4.71 -17.97 -0.73
N SER A 512 -3.54 -18.62 -0.75
CA SER A 512 -3.18 -19.65 0.25
C SER A 512 -2.52 -19.07 1.52
N GLY A 513 -1.93 -17.87 1.41
CA GLY A 513 -1.10 -17.28 2.46
C GLY A 513 0.22 -18.02 2.70
N THR A 514 0.63 -18.87 1.75
CA THR A 514 1.89 -19.62 1.78
C THR A 514 2.88 -19.09 0.75
N VAL A 515 4.15 -19.32 0.96
CA VAL A 515 5.22 -19.03 -0.01
C VAL A 515 6.08 -20.27 -0.26
N VAL A 516 6.42 -20.51 -1.50
CA VAL A 516 7.40 -21.52 -1.91
C VAL A 516 8.77 -20.82 -1.91
N VAL A 517 9.57 -21.09 -0.87
CA VAL A 517 10.81 -20.33 -0.62
C VAL A 517 11.82 -20.42 -1.77
N GLN A 518 11.86 -21.55 -2.48
CA GLN A 518 12.74 -21.73 -3.65
C GLN A 518 12.37 -20.81 -4.82
N GLN A 519 11.11 -20.38 -4.90
CA GLN A 519 10.61 -19.48 -5.93
C GLN A 519 10.81 -17.99 -5.60
N LEU A 520 11.21 -17.70 -4.36
CA LEU A 520 11.55 -16.34 -3.94
C LEU A 520 12.88 -15.91 -4.58
N SER A 521 13.00 -14.61 -4.85
CA SER A 521 14.28 -14.01 -5.20
C SER A 521 15.29 -14.20 -4.06
N SER A 522 16.60 -14.10 -4.34
CA SER A 522 17.63 -14.14 -3.29
C SER A 522 17.36 -13.09 -2.21
N LEU A 523 17.04 -11.87 -2.62
CA LEU A 523 16.71 -10.78 -1.71
C LEU A 523 15.49 -11.09 -0.82
N ASP A 524 14.39 -11.60 -1.40
CA ASP A 524 13.20 -11.95 -0.62
C ASP A 524 13.47 -13.08 0.38
N ARG A 525 14.34 -14.04 0.03
CA ARG A 525 14.76 -15.12 0.93
C ARG A 525 15.58 -14.60 2.10
N ASP A 526 16.51 -13.69 1.85
CA ASP A 526 17.33 -13.10 2.90
C ASP A 526 16.48 -12.24 3.84
N LEU A 527 15.59 -11.41 3.30
CA LEU A 527 14.63 -10.64 4.09
C LEU A 527 13.70 -11.54 4.93
N LEU A 528 13.21 -12.64 4.36
CA LEU A 528 12.39 -13.61 5.08
C LEU A 528 13.16 -14.26 6.22
N LYS A 529 14.42 -14.65 5.98
CA LYS A 529 15.29 -15.24 7.00
C LYS A 529 15.55 -14.28 8.15
N ASP A 530 15.84 -13.02 7.84
CA ASP A 530 16.09 -11.98 8.84
C ASP A 530 14.82 -11.69 9.66
N ALA A 531 13.66 -11.57 9.01
CA ALA A 531 12.39 -11.37 9.67
C ALA A 531 12.03 -12.54 10.61
N LEU A 532 12.25 -13.79 10.18
CA LEU A 532 12.06 -14.97 11.04
C LEU A 532 13.07 -14.99 12.21
N GLY A 533 14.29 -14.50 12.00
CA GLY A 533 15.28 -14.30 13.06
C GLY A 533 14.82 -13.29 14.11
N VAL A 534 14.22 -12.17 13.68
CA VAL A 534 13.60 -11.18 14.59
C VAL A 534 12.50 -11.83 15.42
N VAL A 535 11.57 -12.55 14.79
CA VAL A 535 10.47 -13.23 15.47
C VAL A 535 11.00 -14.21 16.53
N LYS A 536 12.03 -15.00 16.21
CA LYS A 536 12.64 -15.95 17.16
C LYS A 536 13.24 -15.25 18.37
N ARG A 537 13.99 -14.16 18.17
CA ARG A 537 14.52 -13.35 19.29
C ARG A 537 13.40 -12.76 20.14
N PHE A 538 12.35 -12.27 19.49
CA PHE A 538 11.20 -11.71 20.19
C PHE A 538 10.42 -12.75 21.00
N GLN A 539 10.22 -13.96 20.49
CA GLN A 539 9.63 -15.07 21.26
C GLN A 539 10.47 -15.39 22.51
N GLN A 540 11.80 -15.40 22.40
CA GLN A 540 12.68 -15.61 23.56
C GLN A 540 12.52 -14.51 24.60
N LEU A 541 12.45 -13.24 24.19
CA LEU A 541 12.17 -12.10 25.07
C LEU A 541 10.85 -12.30 25.82
N LEU A 542 9.78 -12.67 25.10
CA LEU A 542 8.46 -12.89 25.69
C LEU A 542 8.45 -14.07 26.68
N ARG A 543 9.12 -15.19 26.36
CA ARG A 543 9.26 -16.33 27.28
C ARG A 543 9.92 -15.94 28.59
N THR A 544 10.97 -15.12 28.51
CA THR A 544 11.65 -14.62 29.71
C THR A 544 10.74 -13.67 30.49
N ARG A 545 10.07 -12.76 29.80
CA ARG A 545 9.27 -11.69 30.43
C ARG A 545 7.99 -12.23 31.11
N PHE A 546 7.32 -13.18 30.47
CA PHE A 546 6.07 -13.78 30.96
C PHE A 546 6.29 -15.13 31.69
N HIS A 547 7.55 -15.55 31.92
CA HIS A 547 7.92 -16.78 32.60
C HIS A 547 7.27 -18.04 31.99
N LEU A 548 7.16 -18.11 30.65
CA LEU A 548 6.42 -19.16 29.94
C LEU A 548 7.01 -20.59 30.14
N GLY A 549 8.22 -20.73 30.62
CA GLY A 549 8.83 -22.02 30.92
C GLY A 549 8.50 -22.58 32.31
N ALA A 550 7.76 -21.83 33.15
CA ALA A 550 7.38 -22.20 34.51
C ALA A 550 5.88 -22.52 34.68
N LEU A 551 5.10 -22.45 33.57
CA LEU A 551 3.65 -22.71 33.53
C LEU A 551 3.35 -24.17 33.16
#